data_7825050960e988950059572eb74b3611
#
_entry.id   7825050960e988950059572eb74b3611
#
_cell.length_a   1.000
_cell.length_b   1.000
_cell.length_c   1.000
_cell.angle_alpha   90.00
_cell.angle_beta   90.00
_cell.angle_gamma   90.00
#
_symmetry.space_group_name_H-M   'P 1'
#
loop_
_entity.id
_entity.type
_entity.pdbx_description
1 polymer ?
#
loop_
_entity_poly.entity_id
_entity_poly.type
_entity_poly.pdbx_seq_one_letter_code
_entity_poly.pdbx_strand_id
1 'polypeptide(L)'
;MRRRDEVSFALSPAVSLDVAEAGPGADRPRRRAAMRPSFALLLLLTAYVVLSELVAVRYWVGTCGWPSLAGGDGGRGAAGEEEGAHRVSRLLVIADPQLTDEVSYEIGRGPLLGLVEWLSDLYMQRVYGLARRRLDPDHVVVLGDMFDGGHLWDDEAYAAEMARYVRIFGREV
;
A
#
# COMPACT_ATOMS: atom_id res chain seq x y z
N MET A 1 -18.72 57.24 37.75
CA MET A 1 -19.79 56.62 38.54
C MET A 1 -20.28 55.35 37.84
N ARG A 2 -19.78 54.17 38.21
CA ARG A 2 -20.21 52.85 37.70
C ARG A 2 -20.78 52.09 38.90
N ARG A 3 -22.08 51.79 38.81
CA ARG A 3 -22.75 50.92 39.79
C ARG A 3 -22.22 49.49 39.64
N ARG A 4 -21.86 48.91 40.79
CA ARG A 4 -21.62 47.47 40.92
C ARG A 4 -22.97 46.82 41.20
N ASP A 5 -23.36 45.90 40.33
CA ASP A 5 -24.51 45.02 40.59
C ASP A 5 -24.02 43.84 41.38
N GLU A 6 -24.46 43.72 42.61
CA GLU A 6 -24.22 42.55 43.48
C GLU A 6 -25.10 41.39 43.02
N VAL A 7 -24.48 40.32 42.59
CA VAL A 7 -25.20 39.08 42.33
C VAL A 7 -25.27 38.27 43.62
N SER A 8 -26.48 38.19 44.16
CA SER A 8 -26.82 37.41 45.34
C SER A 8 -26.94 35.95 44.95
N PHE A 9 -26.07 35.10 45.47
CA PHE A 9 -26.16 33.63 45.33
C PHE A 9 -27.08 33.07 46.43
N ALA A 10 -28.26 32.63 46.04
CA ALA A 10 -29.17 31.87 46.91
C ALA A 10 -28.65 30.41 47.03
N LEU A 11 -28.31 29.98 48.23
CA LEU A 11 -27.98 28.63 48.60
C LEU A 11 -29.26 27.80 48.58
N SER A 12 -29.30 26.80 47.69
CA SER A 12 -30.34 25.77 47.62
C SER A 12 -30.16 24.72 48.73
N PRO A 13 -31.25 24.22 49.31
CA PRO A 13 -31.15 23.32 50.45
C PRO A 13 -30.66 21.91 50.06
N ALA A 14 -29.99 21.28 51.04
CA ALA A 14 -29.38 19.97 50.99
C ALA A 14 -30.31 18.85 50.47
N VAL A 15 -29.82 18.16 49.44
CA VAL A 15 -30.38 16.90 48.99
C VAL A 15 -29.95 15.77 49.92
N SER A 16 -30.89 15.18 50.63
CA SER A 16 -30.69 13.93 51.39
C SER A 16 -30.27 12.82 50.45
N LEU A 17 -29.08 12.29 50.63
CA LEU A 17 -28.64 11.07 49.97
C LEU A 17 -29.18 9.86 50.76
N ASP A 18 -30.25 9.26 50.25
CA ASP A 18 -30.65 7.89 50.65
C ASP A 18 -29.59 6.91 50.16
N VAL A 19 -28.83 6.41 51.11
CA VAL A 19 -27.88 5.31 50.86
C VAL A 19 -28.73 4.02 50.75
N ALA A 20 -29.02 3.65 49.51
CA ALA A 20 -29.59 2.31 49.24
C ALA A 20 -28.50 1.26 49.46
N GLU A 21 -28.66 0.44 50.47
CA GLU A 21 -27.85 -0.76 50.71
C GLU A 21 -27.85 -1.67 49.47
N ALA A 22 -26.67 -1.83 48.88
CA ALA A 22 -26.46 -2.78 47.80
C ALA A 22 -26.51 -4.22 48.36
N GLY A 23 -27.54 -4.95 48.05
CA GLY A 23 -27.65 -6.39 48.31
C GLY A 23 -26.57 -7.21 47.57
N PRO A 24 -26.16 -8.40 48.09
CA PRO A 24 -25.04 -9.17 47.58
C PRO A 24 -25.38 -9.82 46.24
N GLY A 25 -24.54 -9.57 45.24
CA GLY A 25 -24.14 -10.54 44.23
C GLY A 25 -25.17 -11.02 43.23
N ALA A 26 -25.66 -10.15 42.33
CA ALA A 26 -26.10 -10.63 41.03
C ALA A 26 -24.87 -10.66 40.10
N ASP A 27 -24.41 -11.87 39.86
CA ASP A 27 -23.37 -12.16 38.84
C ASP A 27 -23.90 -11.69 37.49
N ARG A 28 -23.52 -10.45 37.10
CA ARG A 28 -23.91 -9.90 35.78
C ARG A 28 -23.12 -10.67 34.72
N PRO A 29 -23.78 -11.44 33.84
CA PRO A 29 -23.10 -12.14 32.78
C PRO A 29 -22.32 -11.08 32.01
N ARG A 30 -21.00 -11.26 31.93
CA ARG A 30 -20.09 -10.44 31.07
C ARG A 30 -20.66 -10.53 29.65
N ARG A 31 -21.44 -9.54 29.26
CA ARG A 31 -21.89 -9.37 27.88
C ARG A 31 -20.60 -9.22 27.06
N ARG A 32 -20.24 -10.30 26.37
CA ARG A 32 -19.21 -10.21 25.32
C ARG A 32 -19.67 -9.08 24.42
N ALA A 33 -18.87 -8.02 24.32
CA ALA A 33 -19.18 -6.90 23.45
C ALA A 33 -19.29 -7.44 22.03
N ALA A 34 -20.51 -7.67 21.57
CA ALA A 34 -20.76 -8.11 20.21
C ALA A 34 -20.26 -6.98 19.29
N MET A 35 -19.33 -7.29 18.43
CA MET A 35 -18.78 -6.36 17.46
C MET A 35 -19.93 -5.83 16.61
N ARG A 36 -20.00 -4.51 16.43
CA ARG A 36 -21.06 -3.90 15.60
C ARG A 36 -21.00 -4.52 14.20
N PRO A 37 -22.12 -4.94 13.61
CA PRO A 37 -22.13 -5.67 12.33
C PRO A 37 -21.46 -4.88 11.19
N SER A 38 -21.55 -3.54 11.23
CA SER A 38 -20.84 -2.67 10.28
C SER A 38 -19.32 -2.73 10.40
N PHE A 39 -18.78 -2.87 11.62
CA PHE A 39 -17.35 -3.02 11.85
C PHE A 39 -16.85 -4.40 11.43
N ALA A 40 -17.64 -5.44 11.69
CA ALA A 40 -17.33 -6.79 11.20
C ALA A 40 -17.30 -6.85 9.68
N LEU A 41 -18.27 -6.23 9.01
CA LEU A 41 -18.31 -6.14 7.56
C LEU A 41 -17.08 -5.39 7.00
N LEU A 42 -16.72 -4.27 7.60
CA LEU A 42 -15.52 -3.51 7.19
C LEU A 42 -14.25 -4.35 7.32
N LEU A 43 -14.07 -5.06 8.43
CA LEU A 43 -12.92 -5.95 8.62
C LEU A 43 -12.90 -7.08 7.58
N LEU A 44 -14.05 -7.69 7.28
CA LEU A 44 -14.15 -8.74 6.27
C LEU A 44 -13.82 -8.22 4.87
N LEU A 45 -14.32 -7.04 4.50
CA LEU A 45 -14.00 -6.40 3.23
C LEU A 45 -12.51 -6.06 3.14
N THR A 46 -11.94 -5.49 4.20
CA THR A 46 -10.50 -5.19 4.23
C THR A 46 -9.67 -6.48 4.13
N ALA A 47 -10.02 -7.51 4.88
CA ALA A 47 -9.34 -8.81 4.81
C ALA A 47 -9.46 -9.44 3.42
N TYR A 48 -10.63 -9.34 2.79
CA TYR A 48 -10.86 -9.82 1.43
C TYR A 48 -9.98 -9.09 0.41
N VAL A 49 -9.94 -7.75 0.45
CA VAL A 49 -9.10 -6.95 -0.46
C VAL A 49 -7.62 -7.29 -0.25
N VAL A 50 -7.15 -7.28 0.99
CA VAL A 50 -5.74 -7.61 1.29
C VAL A 50 -5.40 -9.03 0.82
N LEU A 51 -6.26 -10.01 1.09
CA LEU A 51 -6.02 -11.39 0.71
C LEU A 51 -6.05 -11.57 -0.82
N SER A 52 -7.03 -10.95 -1.51
CA SER A 52 -7.13 -11.01 -2.98
C SER A 52 -5.89 -10.44 -3.65
N GLU A 53 -5.41 -9.28 -3.19
CA GLU A 53 -4.18 -8.68 -3.71
C GLU A 53 -2.96 -9.56 -3.43
N LEU A 54 -2.86 -10.13 -2.22
CA LEU A 54 -1.76 -11.02 -1.86
C LEU A 54 -1.75 -12.31 -2.70
N VAL A 55 -2.91 -12.89 -2.95
CA VAL A 55 -3.05 -14.16 -3.68
C VAL A 55 -3.02 -13.91 -5.19
N ALA A 56 -3.78 -12.94 -5.70
CA ALA A 56 -3.88 -12.66 -7.13
C ALA A 56 -2.52 -12.31 -7.73
N VAL A 57 -1.77 -11.40 -7.12
CA VAL A 57 -0.44 -11.03 -7.61
C VAL A 57 0.50 -12.23 -7.66
N ARG A 58 0.51 -13.06 -6.61
CA ARG A 58 1.36 -14.27 -6.59
C ARG A 58 0.93 -15.32 -7.60
N TYR A 59 -0.37 -15.48 -7.79
CA TYR A 59 -0.92 -16.41 -8.75
C TYR A 59 -0.56 -15.98 -10.18
N TRP A 60 -0.89 -14.76 -10.57
CA TRP A 60 -0.65 -14.27 -11.92
C TRP A 60 0.84 -14.21 -12.25
N VAL A 61 1.67 -13.67 -11.38
CA VAL A 61 3.13 -13.66 -11.59
C VAL A 61 3.70 -15.10 -11.57
N GLY A 62 3.15 -15.97 -10.74
CA GLY A 62 3.57 -17.37 -10.66
C GLY A 62 3.28 -18.19 -11.92
N THR A 63 2.24 -17.80 -12.67
CA THR A 63 1.90 -18.43 -13.97
C THR A 63 2.70 -17.86 -15.15
N CYS A 64 3.37 -16.72 -14.98
CA CYS A 64 4.25 -16.16 -16.00
C CYS A 64 5.47 -17.03 -16.22
N GLY A 65 5.88 -17.18 -17.47
CA GLY A 65 7.07 -17.92 -17.88
C GLY A 65 7.53 -17.45 -19.25
N TRP A 66 8.77 -17.73 -19.56
CA TRP A 66 9.29 -17.49 -20.91
C TRP A 66 8.71 -18.50 -21.88
N PRO A 67 8.39 -18.09 -23.11
CA PRO A 67 7.95 -19.02 -24.15
C PRO A 67 9.10 -19.99 -24.49
N SER A 68 8.76 -21.27 -24.73
CA SER A 68 9.72 -22.23 -25.27
C SER A 68 10.04 -21.87 -26.72
N LEU A 69 11.28 -21.63 -27.02
CA LEU A 69 11.71 -21.39 -28.39
C LEU A 69 11.90 -22.76 -29.07
N ALA A 70 11.24 -22.95 -30.21
CA ALA A 70 11.39 -24.14 -30.99
C ALA A 70 12.85 -24.28 -31.46
N GLY A 71 13.57 -25.29 -30.94
CA GLY A 71 14.93 -25.58 -31.33
C GLY A 71 16.02 -25.45 -30.26
N GLY A 72 15.68 -25.01 -29.05
CA GLY A 72 16.63 -24.98 -27.96
C GLY A 72 15.94 -24.89 -26.61
N ASP A 73 16.33 -25.74 -25.71
CA ASP A 73 15.94 -25.64 -24.32
C ASP A 73 16.47 -24.29 -23.80
N GLY A 74 15.57 -23.32 -23.54
CA GLY A 74 15.89 -21.94 -23.10
C GLY A 74 16.56 -21.89 -21.72
N GLY A 75 17.26 -22.92 -21.33
CA GLY A 75 18.15 -22.96 -20.18
C GLY A 75 19.35 -22.05 -20.42
N ARG A 76 19.82 -21.36 -19.39
CA ARG A 76 21.18 -20.82 -19.26
C ARG A 76 22.16 -22.03 -19.40
N GLY A 77 22.16 -22.67 -20.57
CA GLY A 77 22.96 -23.83 -20.83
C GLY A 77 24.34 -23.40 -21.26
N ALA A 78 25.31 -23.81 -20.47
CA ALA A 78 26.69 -24.07 -20.80
C ALA A 78 27.24 -23.37 -22.05
N ALA A 79 28.20 -22.49 -21.84
CA ALA A 79 29.10 -22.01 -22.87
C ALA A 79 29.84 -23.19 -23.53
N GLY A 80 29.14 -23.87 -24.41
CA GLY A 80 29.75 -24.68 -25.45
C GLY A 80 29.96 -23.75 -26.64
N GLU A 81 31.17 -23.53 -27.04
CA GLU A 81 31.59 -22.81 -28.24
C GLU A 81 31.10 -23.57 -29.49
N GLU A 82 29.78 -23.53 -29.72
CA GLU A 82 29.22 -23.87 -31.01
C GLU A 82 29.12 -22.59 -31.82
N GLU A 83 29.99 -22.44 -32.79
CA GLU A 83 30.02 -21.40 -33.79
C GLU A 83 28.68 -21.38 -34.53
N GLY A 84 27.79 -20.42 -34.14
CA GLY A 84 26.42 -20.27 -34.69
C GLY A 84 25.27 -20.34 -33.70
N ALA A 85 25.51 -20.58 -32.42
CA ALA A 85 24.43 -20.58 -31.42
C ALA A 85 23.87 -19.17 -31.20
N HIS A 86 22.63 -18.95 -31.60
CA HIS A 86 21.93 -17.70 -31.32
C HIS A 86 21.77 -17.50 -29.81
N ARG A 87 22.40 -16.45 -29.28
CA ARG A 87 22.29 -16.08 -27.88
C ARG A 87 20.93 -15.45 -27.62
N VAL A 88 20.08 -16.12 -26.88
CA VAL A 88 18.76 -15.60 -26.49
C VAL A 88 18.90 -14.78 -25.24
N SER A 89 18.46 -13.51 -25.28
CA SER A 89 18.36 -12.64 -24.12
C SER A 89 16.90 -12.48 -23.68
N ARG A 90 16.67 -12.57 -22.38
CA ARG A 90 15.36 -12.39 -21.75
C ARG A 90 15.18 -10.93 -21.37
N LEU A 91 14.20 -10.27 -21.94
CA LEU A 91 13.92 -8.86 -21.72
C LEU A 91 12.59 -8.68 -20.98
N LEU A 92 12.64 -8.13 -19.78
CA LEU A 92 11.44 -7.66 -19.06
C LEU A 92 11.18 -6.22 -19.44
N VAL A 93 10.00 -5.96 -20.01
CA VAL A 93 9.58 -4.60 -20.40
C VAL A 93 8.53 -4.11 -19.42
N ILE A 94 8.72 -2.92 -18.90
CA ILE A 94 7.78 -2.19 -18.04
C ILE A 94 7.34 -0.96 -18.82
N ALA A 95 6.02 -0.80 -19.00
CA ALA A 95 5.44 0.39 -19.62
C ALA A 95 4.62 1.16 -18.59
N ASP A 96 4.65 2.47 -18.69
CA ASP A 96 3.81 3.42 -17.94
C ASP A 96 3.73 3.13 -16.43
N PRO A 97 4.85 3.05 -15.70
CA PRO A 97 4.77 2.79 -14.26
C PRO A 97 4.15 3.93 -13.45
N GLN A 98 4.11 5.15 -13.99
CA GLN A 98 3.41 6.34 -13.50
C GLN A 98 3.33 6.42 -11.95
N LEU A 99 4.43 6.79 -11.30
CA LEU A 99 4.42 6.96 -9.84
C LEU A 99 3.38 8.00 -9.44
N THR A 100 2.50 7.58 -8.55
CA THR A 100 1.45 8.43 -7.99
C THR A 100 2.04 9.62 -7.25
N ASP A 101 1.53 10.81 -7.54
CA ASP A 101 1.91 12.08 -6.94
C ASP A 101 0.69 12.97 -6.63
N GLU A 102 0.93 14.22 -6.28
CA GLU A 102 -0.13 15.19 -5.95
C GLU A 102 -1.06 15.52 -7.12
N VAL A 103 -0.62 15.28 -8.35
CA VAL A 103 -1.38 15.58 -9.58
C VAL A 103 -2.27 14.41 -9.98
N SER A 104 -1.89 13.19 -9.63
CA SER A 104 -2.54 11.96 -10.07
C SER A 104 -4.04 11.88 -9.78
N TYR A 105 -4.49 12.35 -8.62
CA TYR A 105 -5.88 12.17 -8.18
C TYR A 105 -6.53 13.43 -7.61
N GLU A 106 -5.96 14.61 -7.80
CA GLU A 106 -6.46 15.88 -7.22
C GLU A 106 -6.68 15.82 -5.69
N ILE A 107 -5.99 14.92 -4.99
CA ILE A 107 -6.15 14.71 -3.54
C ILE A 107 -5.57 15.90 -2.76
N GLY A 108 -4.66 16.64 -3.39
CA GLY A 108 -3.89 17.71 -2.74
C GLY A 108 -2.86 17.18 -1.75
N ARG A 109 -1.94 18.06 -1.36
CA ARG A 109 -0.87 17.71 -0.40
C ARG A 109 -1.44 17.45 0.98
N GLY A 110 -1.18 16.27 1.55
CA GLY A 110 -1.66 15.91 2.87
C GLY A 110 -1.37 14.45 3.25
N PRO A 111 -1.78 14.04 4.46
CA PRO A 111 -1.51 12.68 4.95
C PRO A 111 -2.19 11.59 4.11
N LEU A 112 -3.30 11.92 3.43
CA LEU A 112 -3.97 10.99 2.53
C LEU A 112 -3.14 10.72 1.29
N LEU A 113 -2.53 11.75 0.68
CA LEU A 113 -1.62 11.58 -0.45
C LEU A 113 -0.45 10.67 -0.06
N GLY A 114 0.23 10.97 1.06
CA GLY A 114 1.35 10.14 1.52
C GLY A 114 0.97 8.67 1.77
N LEU A 115 -0.26 8.41 2.22
CA LEU A 115 -0.77 7.04 2.35
C LEU A 115 -0.96 6.37 0.99
N VAL A 116 -1.55 7.08 0.02
CA VAL A 116 -1.80 6.56 -1.34
C VAL A 116 -0.48 6.28 -2.05
N GLU A 117 0.47 7.20 -2.00
CA GLU A 117 1.82 7.02 -2.54
C GLU A 117 2.52 5.81 -1.91
N TRP A 118 2.50 5.70 -0.58
CA TRP A 118 3.12 4.57 0.11
C TRP A 118 2.50 3.22 -0.27
N LEU A 119 1.16 3.14 -0.38
CA LEU A 119 0.47 1.91 -0.79
C LEU A 119 0.78 1.55 -2.24
N SER A 120 0.78 2.54 -3.13
CA SER A 120 1.13 2.38 -4.55
C SER A 120 2.56 1.88 -4.72
N ASP A 121 3.51 2.52 -4.04
CA ASP A 121 4.92 2.12 -4.04
C ASP A 121 5.12 0.69 -3.54
N LEU A 122 4.45 0.34 -2.45
CA LEU A 122 4.53 -1.01 -1.87
C LEU A 122 3.99 -2.06 -2.84
N TYR A 123 2.89 -1.75 -3.54
CA TYR A 123 2.32 -2.62 -4.56
C TYR A 123 3.29 -2.81 -5.74
N MET A 124 3.82 -1.71 -6.30
CA MET A 124 4.77 -1.75 -7.41
C MET A 124 6.05 -2.51 -7.06
N GLN A 125 6.66 -2.24 -5.90
CA GLN A 125 7.83 -2.96 -5.42
C GLN A 125 7.59 -4.47 -5.34
N ARG A 126 6.42 -4.84 -4.85
CA ARG A 126 6.05 -6.24 -4.69
C ARG A 126 5.85 -6.93 -6.02
N VAL A 127 5.06 -6.34 -6.93
CA VAL A 127 4.78 -6.92 -8.25
C VAL A 127 6.06 -7.04 -9.05
N TYR A 128 6.84 -5.98 -9.12
CA TYR A 128 8.12 -5.96 -9.81
C TYR A 128 9.10 -6.98 -9.23
N GLY A 129 9.27 -6.99 -7.90
CA GLY A 129 10.17 -7.93 -7.24
C GLY A 129 9.77 -9.40 -7.42
N LEU A 130 8.47 -9.70 -7.47
CA LEU A 130 7.99 -11.05 -7.77
C LEU A 130 8.24 -11.42 -9.23
N ALA A 131 7.93 -10.51 -10.17
CA ALA A 131 8.15 -10.73 -11.60
C ALA A 131 9.64 -10.96 -11.90
N ARG A 132 10.51 -10.10 -11.36
CA ARG A 132 11.95 -10.19 -11.53
C ARG A 132 12.52 -11.53 -11.01
N ARG A 133 12.12 -11.95 -9.79
CA ARG A 133 12.56 -13.24 -9.23
C ARG A 133 12.01 -14.43 -9.98
N ARG A 134 10.78 -14.34 -10.50
CA ARG A 134 10.15 -15.45 -11.21
C ARG A 134 10.69 -15.63 -12.63
N LEU A 135 10.91 -14.52 -13.32
CA LEU A 135 11.30 -14.51 -14.72
C LEU A 135 12.82 -14.49 -14.92
N ASP A 136 13.58 -14.01 -13.92
CA ASP A 136 15.03 -13.88 -13.96
C ASP A 136 15.53 -13.30 -15.31
N PRO A 137 15.11 -12.07 -15.66
CA PRO A 137 15.44 -11.44 -16.94
C PRO A 137 16.90 -11.04 -16.98
N ASP A 138 17.51 -11.09 -18.16
CA ASP A 138 18.86 -10.59 -18.39
C ASP A 138 18.87 -9.05 -18.43
N HIS A 139 17.77 -8.46 -18.90
CA HIS A 139 17.61 -6.99 -19.00
C HIS A 139 16.22 -6.58 -18.58
N VAL A 140 16.12 -5.39 -17.99
CA VAL A 140 14.87 -4.70 -17.70
C VAL A 140 14.88 -3.37 -18.44
N VAL A 141 13.83 -3.09 -19.20
CA VAL A 141 13.65 -1.85 -19.94
C VAL A 141 12.36 -1.18 -19.52
N VAL A 142 12.43 0.12 -19.27
CA VAL A 142 11.26 0.95 -18.97
C VAL A 142 10.96 1.82 -20.18
N LEU A 143 9.74 1.74 -20.68
CA LEU A 143 9.29 2.44 -21.89
C LEU A 143 8.66 3.80 -21.56
N GLY A 144 9.36 4.63 -20.78
CA GLY A 144 8.92 5.99 -20.49
C GLY A 144 7.80 6.06 -19.45
N ASP A 145 7.21 7.24 -19.34
CA ASP A 145 6.10 7.63 -18.48
C ASP A 145 6.23 7.15 -17.02
N MET A 146 7.41 7.45 -16.45
CA MET A 146 7.77 7.01 -15.10
C MET A 146 7.01 7.76 -14.01
N PHE A 147 6.56 8.99 -14.31
CA PHE A 147 5.99 9.94 -13.36
C PHE A 147 4.74 10.59 -13.95
N ASP A 148 3.73 10.77 -13.13
CA ASP A 148 2.46 11.38 -13.54
C ASP A 148 2.59 12.92 -13.69
N GLY A 149 3.16 13.58 -12.69
CA GLY A 149 3.36 15.04 -12.65
C GLY A 149 4.74 15.54 -13.10
N GLY A 150 5.59 14.70 -13.66
CA GLY A 150 7.01 15.00 -13.89
C GLY A 150 7.32 16.27 -14.69
N HIS A 151 6.41 16.70 -15.58
CA HIS A 151 6.55 17.91 -16.39
C HIS A 151 6.27 19.22 -15.61
N LEU A 152 5.77 19.14 -14.40
CA LEU A 152 5.45 20.28 -13.54
C LEU A 152 6.50 20.53 -12.45
N TRP A 153 7.49 19.65 -12.31
CA TRP A 153 8.45 19.67 -11.21
C TRP A 153 9.67 20.51 -11.52
N ASP A 154 10.25 21.09 -10.49
CA ASP A 154 11.60 21.62 -10.49
C ASP A 154 12.65 20.48 -10.35
N ASP A 155 13.93 20.84 -10.46
CA ASP A 155 15.03 19.87 -10.42
C ASP A 155 15.11 19.13 -9.06
N GLU A 156 14.74 19.80 -7.96
CA GLU A 156 14.78 19.20 -6.61
C GLU A 156 13.66 18.16 -6.44
N ALA A 157 12.45 18.51 -6.83
CA ALA A 157 11.31 17.60 -6.81
C ALA A 157 11.56 16.39 -7.75
N TYR A 158 12.07 16.65 -8.94
CA TYR A 158 12.42 15.58 -9.88
C TYR A 158 13.47 14.62 -9.31
N ALA A 159 14.53 15.16 -8.66
CA ALA A 159 15.55 14.33 -8.03
C ALA A 159 15.00 13.47 -6.89
N ALA A 160 14.07 14.00 -6.08
CA ALA A 160 13.42 13.27 -5.00
C ALA A 160 12.55 12.11 -5.53
N GLU A 161 11.75 12.38 -6.57
CA GLU A 161 10.89 11.37 -7.19
C GLU A 161 11.70 10.32 -7.98
N MET A 162 12.79 10.72 -8.61
CA MET A 162 13.74 9.79 -9.23
C MET A 162 14.36 8.86 -8.18
N ALA A 163 14.73 9.37 -7.02
CA ALA A 163 15.23 8.54 -5.92
C ALA A 163 14.15 7.56 -5.40
N ARG A 164 12.87 7.98 -5.40
CA ARG A 164 11.72 7.13 -5.09
C ARG A 164 11.56 6.02 -6.15
N TYR A 165 11.64 6.38 -7.43
CA TYR A 165 11.59 5.45 -8.55
C TYR A 165 12.70 4.38 -8.46
N VAL A 166 13.95 4.78 -8.21
CA VAL A 166 15.09 3.86 -8.04
C VAL A 166 14.90 2.94 -6.84
N ARG A 167 14.26 3.40 -5.76
CA ARG A 167 13.91 2.54 -4.63
C ARG A 167 12.95 1.41 -5.00
N ILE A 168 12.05 1.66 -5.94
CA ILE A 168 11.03 0.70 -6.39
C ILE A 168 11.62 -0.29 -7.40
N PHE A 169 12.26 0.24 -8.43
CA PHE A 169 12.67 -0.51 -9.63
C PHE A 169 14.18 -0.78 -9.71
N GLY A 170 15.01 -0.05 -8.97
CA GLY A 170 16.46 -0.15 -9.01
C GLY A 170 17.07 -1.18 -8.04
N ARG A 171 16.28 -1.85 -7.22
CA ARG A 171 16.80 -2.88 -6.30
C ARG A 171 17.29 -4.08 -7.10
N GLU A 172 18.59 -4.29 -7.06
CA GLU A 172 19.17 -5.60 -7.36
C GLU A 172 18.68 -6.59 -6.28
N VAL A 173 18.08 -7.67 -6.70
CA VAL A 173 17.60 -8.74 -5.81
C VAL A 173 18.65 -9.82 -5.72
#